data_efdbba0afb61c3cd2bf207e88ca824d4
#
_entry.id   efdbba0afb61c3cd2bf207e88ca824d4
#
_cell.length_a   1.000
_cell.length_b   1.000
_cell.length_c   1.000
_cell.angle_alpha   90.00
_cell.angle_beta   90.00
_cell.angle_gamma   90.00
#
_symmetry.space_group_name_H-M   'P 1'
#
loop_
_entity.id
_entity.type
_entity.pdbx_description
1 polymer ?
#
loop_
_entity_poly.entity_id
_entity_poly.type
_entity_poly.pdbx_seq_one_letter_code
_entity_poly.pdbx_strand_id
1 'polypeptide(L)'
;VDRTLLLTDSNVCLPRATTRRLRIRIVPITILLDGASAADDSIDPAVVFDAIARDDTVKSSPPSVIDYLTAIEDDGYSGALVLTPAAEFTSMFLHATQAAELASRPVRVVDTRTAAAAQRLVVLEVARACGRGAGLEDLEQIARDAAGRVELVATLDRVATIERSGRVPAPVLAAAERGDGFSAFRFRDGRVMPLRSAGVDPLAVVHDAWVRSGGPDSSASCVFHAGVPGRARALRARLSGTEPVIPFSPAMAIHTGPGVVGVAWLRPAAPGEPSSEVG
;
A
#
# COMPACT_ATOMS: atom_id res chain seq x y z
N VAL A 1 24.60 -19.59 -1.88
CA VAL A 1 23.16 -19.61 -2.15
C VAL A 1 22.79 -18.22 -2.60
N ASP A 2 22.36 -18.09 -3.85
CA ASP A 2 21.82 -16.83 -4.37
C ASP A 2 20.60 -16.44 -3.54
N ARG A 3 20.71 -15.33 -2.79
CA ARG A 3 19.63 -14.82 -1.94
C ARG A 3 19.27 -13.42 -2.39
N THR A 4 18.02 -13.25 -2.78
CA THR A 4 17.48 -11.93 -3.11
C THR A 4 17.00 -11.21 -1.84
N LEU A 5 17.45 -9.97 -1.64
CA LEU A 5 16.93 -9.07 -0.64
C LEU A 5 15.61 -8.46 -1.12
N LEU A 6 14.54 -8.60 -0.35
CA LEU A 6 13.26 -7.95 -0.64
C LEU A 6 13.12 -6.66 0.15
N LEU A 7 12.97 -5.53 -0.55
CA LEU A 7 12.78 -4.20 0.03
C LEU A 7 11.42 -3.63 -0.34
N THR A 8 10.87 -2.86 0.58
CA THR A 8 9.70 -2.01 0.34
C THR A 8 9.72 -0.85 1.36
N ASP A 9 8.78 0.06 1.27
CA ASP A 9 8.62 1.19 2.19
C ASP A 9 7.59 0.92 3.31
N SER A 10 7.47 1.85 4.25
CA SER A 10 6.58 1.71 5.42
C SER A 10 5.07 1.79 5.09
N ASN A 11 4.67 2.25 3.89
CA ASN A 11 3.27 2.28 3.44
C ASN A 11 2.57 0.92 3.51
N VAL A 12 3.33 -0.18 3.41
CA VAL A 12 2.77 -1.53 3.47
C VAL A 12 2.18 -1.89 4.83
N CYS A 13 2.41 -1.07 5.86
CA CYS A 13 1.86 -1.26 7.21
C CYS A 13 2.10 -2.68 7.75
N LEU A 14 3.28 -3.27 7.48
CA LEU A 14 3.65 -4.59 7.95
C LEU A 14 4.19 -4.52 9.39
N PRO A 15 3.68 -5.35 10.32
CA PRO A 15 4.26 -5.45 11.66
C PRO A 15 5.74 -5.88 11.59
N ARG A 16 6.57 -5.32 12.48
CA ARG A 16 8.01 -5.66 12.56
C ARG A 16 8.26 -7.18 12.73
N ALA A 17 7.39 -7.88 13.45
CA ALA A 17 7.49 -9.34 13.58
C ALA A 17 7.31 -10.05 12.22
N THR A 18 6.42 -9.55 11.35
CA THR A 18 6.20 -10.09 10.01
C THR A 18 7.37 -9.78 9.09
N THR A 19 7.89 -8.55 9.08
CA THR A 19 9.02 -8.18 8.23
C THR A 19 10.28 -8.95 8.60
N ARG A 20 10.56 -9.15 9.89
CA ARG A 20 11.67 -9.99 10.36
C ARG A 20 11.52 -11.45 9.95
N ARG A 21 10.34 -12.05 10.15
CA ARG A 21 10.05 -13.45 9.79
C ARG A 21 10.19 -13.69 8.30
N LEU A 22 9.70 -12.78 7.47
CA LEU A 22 9.73 -12.88 6.01
C LEU A 22 10.99 -12.25 5.39
N ARG A 23 11.89 -11.72 6.21
CA ARG A 23 13.13 -11.05 5.77
C ARG A 23 12.89 -9.92 4.78
N ILE A 24 11.83 -9.16 5.00
CA ILE A 24 11.51 -7.97 4.23
C ILE A 24 12.20 -6.78 4.89
N ARG A 25 12.96 -6.02 4.15
CA ARG A 25 13.56 -4.76 4.60
C ARG A 25 12.61 -3.61 4.33
N ILE A 26 12.36 -2.82 5.35
CA ILE A 26 11.57 -1.58 5.23
C ILE A 26 12.52 -0.39 5.11
N VAL A 27 12.34 0.42 4.07
CA VAL A 27 12.95 1.74 3.94
C VAL A 27 11.89 2.75 4.40
N PRO A 28 12.06 3.36 5.59
CA PRO A 28 10.98 4.12 6.21
C PRO A 28 10.74 5.46 5.53
N ILE A 29 9.47 5.85 5.43
CA ILE A 29 9.07 7.22 5.11
C ILE A 29 9.41 8.10 6.31
N THR A 30 9.81 9.34 6.07
CA THR A 30 10.03 10.33 7.12
C THR A 30 8.78 11.15 7.35
N ILE A 31 8.35 11.29 8.60
CA ILE A 31 7.28 12.19 9.04
C ILE A 31 7.91 13.46 9.58
N LEU A 32 7.39 14.60 9.16
CA LEU A 32 7.74 15.93 9.69
C LEU A 32 6.53 16.46 10.45
N LEU A 33 6.71 16.70 11.73
CA LEU A 33 5.71 17.21 12.65
C LEU A 33 6.35 18.29 13.53
N ASP A 34 5.82 19.50 13.52
CA ASP A 34 6.27 20.64 14.34
C ASP A 34 7.79 20.87 14.30
N GLY A 35 8.40 20.75 13.12
CA GLY A 35 9.83 20.94 12.91
C GLY A 35 10.72 19.74 13.32
N ALA A 36 10.16 18.72 13.93
CA ALA A 36 10.84 17.45 14.20
C ALA A 36 10.63 16.45 13.06
N SER A 37 11.59 15.58 12.84
CA SER A 37 11.48 14.48 11.86
C SER A 37 11.69 13.13 12.54
N ALA A 38 10.90 12.13 12.14
CA ALA A 38 11.04 10.76 12.62
C ALA A 38 10.62 9.76 11.56
N ALA A 39 11.09 8.52 11.67
CA ALA A 39 10.66 7.45 10.80
C ALA A 39 9.18 7.09 11.04
N ASP A 40 8.42 6.85 9.97
CA ASP A 40 7.00 6.51 10.00
C ASP A 40 6.67 5.35 10.96
N ASP A 41 7.53 4.35 11.02
CA ASP A 41 7.36 3.18 11.88
C ASP A 41 7.78 3.39 13.35
N SER A 42 8.23 4.60 13.71
CA SER A 42 8.63 5.00 15.07
C SER A 42 7.64 5.94 15.76
N ILE A 43 6.63 6.44 15.05
CA ILE A 43 5.62 7.36 15.57
C ILE A 43 4.33 6.60 15.84
N ASP A 44 3.67 6.90 16.96
CA ASP A 44 2.30 6.43 17.21
C ASP A 44 1.33 7.11 16.22
N PRO A 45 0.55 6.37 15.43
CA PRO A 45 -0.45 6.94 14.53
C PRO A 45 -1.42 7.91 15.21
N ALA A 46 -1.72 7.73 16.49
CA ALA A 46 -2.59 8.63 17.27
C ALA A 46 -2.03 10.05 17.33
N VAL A 47 -0.72 10.22 17.47
CA VAL A 47 -0.07 11.54 17.48
C VAL A 47 -0.31 12.30 16.17
N VAL A 48 -0.23 11.60 15.03
CA VAL A 48 -0.49 12.18 13.71
C VAL A 48 -1.97 12.51 13.52
N PHE A 49 -2.88 11.63 13.98
CA PHE A 49 -4.32 11.91 13.91
C PHE A 49 -4.71 13.13 14.76
N ASP A 50 -4.15 13.26 15.95
CA ASP A 50 -4.38 14.41 16.84
C ASP A 50 -3.83 15.72 16.22
N ALA A 51 -2.65 15.68 15.61
CA ALA A 51 -2.08 16.81 14.92
C ALA A 51 -2.94 17.24 13.72
N ILE A 52 -3.41 16.30 12.90
CA ILE A 52 -4.34 16.58 11.80
C ILE A 52 -5.66 17.18 12.33
N ALA A 53 -6.15 16.70 13.46
CA ALA A 53 -7.39 17.22 14.07
C ALA A 53 -7.24 18.64 14.59
N ARG A 54 -6.03 19.05 15.02
CA ARG A 54 -5.71 20.43 15.41
C ARG A 54 -5.34 21.35 14.25
N ASP A 55 -5.35 20.82 13.02
CA ASP A 55 -4.88 21.52 11.80
C ASP A 55 -3.39 21.88 11.81
N ASP A 56 -2.59 21.12 12.56
CA ASP A 56 -1.14 21.27 12.61
C ASP A 56 -0.52 20.90 11.24
N THR A 57 0.66 21.48 10.94
CA THR A 57 1.38 21.16 9.72
C THR A 57 2.09 19.81 9.86
N VAL A 58 1.50 18.75 9.30
CA VAL A 58 2.08 17.44 9.21
C VAL A 58 2.43 17.11 7.76
N LYS A 59 3.67 16.69 7.50
CA LYS A 59 4.16 16.31 6.17
C LYS A 59 4.83 14.96 6.20
N SER A 60 4.85 14.28 5.05
CA SER A 60 5.68 13.11 4.83
C SER A 60 6.72 13.38 3.75
N SER A 61 7.89 12.79 3.89
CA SER A 61 8.94 12.79 2.88
C SER A 61 9.27 11.35 2.47
N PRO A 62 9.31 11.05 1.18
CA PRO A 62 9.72 9.72 0.71
C PRO A 62 11.17 9.44 1.08
N PRO A 63 11.57 8.17 1.20
CA PRO A 63 12.97 7.79 1.32
C PRO A 63 13.81 8.38 0.18
N SER A 64 15.01 8.84 0.48
CA SER A 64 15.94 9.38 -0.50
C SER A 64 16.63 8.26 -1.30
N VAL A 65 17.37 8.65 -2.36
CA VAL A 65 18.23 7.74 -3.12
C VAL A 65 19.26 7.05 -2.19
N ILE A 66 19.81 7.81 -1.26
CA ILE A 66 20.81 7.29 -0.32
C ILE A 66 20.21 6.30 0.68
N ASP A 67 18.96 6.53 1.13
CA ASP A 67 18.27 5.57 2.01
C ASP A 67 18.06 4.23 1.31
N TYR A 68 17.61 4.26 0.04
CA TYR A 68 17.47 3.04 -0.76
C TYR A 68 18.82 2.38 -1.03
N LEU A 69 19.84 3.14 -1.45
CA LEU A 69 21.17 2.60 -1.72
C LEU A 69 21.76 1.93 -0.49
N THR A 70 21.71 2.60 0.68
CA THR A 70 22.17 2.03 1.94
C THR A 70 21.45 0.73 2.29
N ALA A 71 20.13 0.68 2.04
CA ALA A 71 19.36 -0.53 2.31
C ALA A 71 19.67 -1.66 1.29
N ILE A 72 19.99 -1.34 0.04
CA ILE A 72 20.34 -2.30 -1.02
C ILE A 72 21.72 -2.91 -0.76
N GLU A 73 22.69 -2.12 -0.30
CA GLU A 73 24.09 -2.55 -0.11
C GLU A 73 24.32 -3.40 1.15
N ASP A 74 23.25 -3.88 1.78
CA ASP A 74 23.37 -4.77 2.92
C ASP A 74 24.05 -6.11 2.56
N ASP A 75 24.96 -6.54 3.41
CA ASP A 75 25.74 -7.75 3.20
C ASP A 75 24.88 -9.02 3.26
N GLY A 76 25.30 -10.03 2.52
CA GLY A 76 24.70 -11.38 2.57
C GLY A 76 23.61 -11.66 1.53
N TYR A 77 23.45 -10.78 0.53
CA TYR A 77 22.54 -10.95 -0.59
C TYR A 77 23.25 -10.76 -1.94
N SER A 78 22.88 -11.56 -2.95
CA SER A 78 23.46 -11.52 -4.29
C SER A 78 22.74 -10.53 -5.21
N GLY A 79 21.52 -10.10 -4.84
CA GLY A 79 20.72 -9.14 -5.57
C GLY A 79 19.58 -8.60 -4.71
N ALA A 80 18.84 -7.62 -5.21
CA ALA A 80 17.74 -6.99 -4.50
C ALA A 80 16.53 -6.75 -5.41
N LEU A 81 15.33 -6.92 -4.83
CA LEU A 81 14.07 -6.49 -5.44
C LEU A 81 13.43 -5.42 -4.57
N VAL A 82 13.18 -4.25 -5.13
CA VAL A 82 12.51 -3.12 -4.47
C VAL A 82 11.09 -3.00 -5.00
N LEU A 83 10.12 -3.05 -4.11
CA LEU A 83 8.69 -2.86 -4.43
C LEU A 83 8.24 -1.50 -3.90
N THR A 84 7.82 -0.61 -4.80
CA THR A 84 7.42 0.75 -4.45
C THR A 84 5.91 0.97 -4.64
N PRO A 85 5.31 1.95 -3.98
CA PRO A 85 3.96 2.39 -4.32
C PRO A 85 3.93 3.04 -5.71
N ALA A 86 2.73 3.32 -6.20
CA ALA A 86 2.49 3.91 -7.52
C ALA A 86 3.32 5.18 -7.74
N ALA A 87 4.06 5.22 -8.86
CA ALA A 87 4.90 6.34 -9.26
C ALA A 87 4.12 7.64 -9.46
N GLU A 88 2.82 7.54 -9.76
CA GLU A 88 1.92 8.68 -9.90
C GLU A 88 1.69 9.43 -8.58
N PHE A 89 1.97 8.79 -7.43
CA PHE A 89 1.70 9.35 -6.10
C PHE A 89 2.94 9.83 -5.36
N THR A 90 4.12 9.35 -5.75
CA THR A 90 5.34 9.59 -4.98
C THR A 90 6.59 9.39 -5.83
N SER A 91 7.69 10.05 -5.46
CA SER A 91 8.99 9.87 -6.12
C SER A 91 9.74 8.59 -5.68
N MET A 92 9.13 7.71 -4.88
CA MET A 92 9.82 6.52 -4.37
C MET A 92 10.33 5.60 -5.48
N PHE A 93 9.53 5.38 -6.53
CA PHE A 93 9.96 4.59 -7.68
C PHE A 93 11.19 5.20 -8.37
N LEU A 94 11.19 6.53 -8.58
CA LEU A 94 12.32 7.24 -9.15
C LEU A 94 13.57 7.12 -8.28
N HIS A 95 13.44 7.37 -6.95
CA HIS A 95 14.58 7.29 -6.03
C HIS A 95 15.15 5.86 -5.92
N ALA A 96 14.27 4.85 -5.88
CA ALA A 96 14.69 3.45 -5.87
C ALA A 96 15.39 3.05 -7.18
N THR A 97 14.92 3.54 -8.34
CA THR A 97 15.55 3.30 -9.64
C THR A 97 16.94 3.94 -9.72
N GLN A 98 17.07 5.19 -9.28
CA GLN A 98 18.38 5.86 -9.21
C GLN A 98 19.34 5.14 -8.24
N ALA A 99 18.86 4.65 -7.12
CA ALA A 99 19.67 3.85 -6.20
C ALA A 99 20.09 2.51 -6.84
N ALA A 100 19.22 1.88 -7.62
CA ALA A 100 19.53 0.64 -8.33
C ALA A 100 20.64 0.82 -9.38
N GLU A 101 20.67 1.98 -10.06
CA GLU A 101 21.75 2.34 -11.02
C GLU A 101 23.10 2.53 -10.34
N LEU A 102 23.12 2.93 -9.08
CA LEU A 102 24.33 3.16 -8.28
C LEU A 102 24.79 1.92 -7.50
N ALA A 103 23.95 0.89 -7.41
CA ALA A 103 24.22 -0.28 -6.60
C ALA A 103 25.33 -1.17 -7.17
N SER A 104 26.10 -1.81 -6.27
CA SER A 104 27.20 -2.72 -6.62
C SER A 104 26.74 -4.12 -7.08
N ARG A 105 25.43 -4.39 -7.00
CA ARG A 105 24.81 -5.70 -7.25
C ARG A 105 23.57 -5.57 -8.14
N PRO A 106 23.09 -6.67 -8.75
CA PRO A 106 21.86 -6.65 -9.53
C PRO A 106 20.65 -6.21 -8.69
N VAL A 107 19.92 -5.18 -9.16
CA VAL A 107 18.70 -4.69 -8.52
C VAL A 107 17.59 -4.61 -9.54
N ARG A 108 16.38 -5.05 -9.13
CA ARG A 108 15.14 -4.81 -9.87
C ARG A 108 14.25 -3.90 -9.04
N VAL A 109 13.57 -2.98 -9.71
CA VAL A 109 12.60 -2.08 -9.08
C VAL A 109 11.26 -2.25 -9.76
N VAL A 110 10.21 -2.51 -8.98
CA VAL A 110 8.86 -2.68 -9.50
C VAL A 110 7.95 -1.62 -8.89
N ASP A 111 7.37 -0.79 -9.74
CA ASP A 111 6.21 0.02 -9.42
C ASP A 111 5.00 -0.91 -9.28
N THR A 112 4.45 -1.03 -8.08
CA THR A 112 3.27 -1.88 -7.83
C THR A 112 1.98 -1.25 -8.34
N ARG A 113 2.02 0.01 -8.82
CA ARG A 113 0.88 0.81 -9.32
C ARG A 113 -0.29 0.86 -8.33
N THR A 114 0.02 0.64 -7.06
CA THR A 114 -0.92 0.68 -5.94
C THR A 114 -0.25 1.28 -4.70
N ALA A 115 -0.88 1.21 -3.52
CA ALA A 115 -0.31 1.71 -2.27
C ALA A 115 -0.91 0.97 -1.06
N ALA A 116 -0.31 1.19 0.11
CA ALA A 116 -0.85 0.77 1.41
C ALA A 116 -1.21 -0.73 1.47
N ALA A 117 -2.45 -1.04 1.85
CA ALA A 117 -2.94 -2.39 2.03
C ALA A 117 -2.86 -3.24 0.74
N ALA A 118 -3.04 -2.65 -0.44
CA ALA A 118 -2.90 -3.36 -1.71
C ALA A 118 -1.42 -3.65 -2.02
N GLN A 119 -0.51 -2.67 -1.86
CA GLN A 119 0.93 -2.90 -1.96
C GLN A 119 1.40 -3.99 -1.00
N ARG A 120 0.88 -4.00 0.24
CA ARG A 120 1.14 -5.07 1.21
C ARG A 120 0.86 -6.46 0.66
N LEU A 121 -0.27 -6.65 -0.04
CA LEU A 121 -0.63 -7.96 -0.61
C LEU A 121 0.36 -8.40 -1.69
N VAL A 122 0.79 -7.48 -2.56
CA VAL A 122 1.85 -7.72 -3.55
C VAL A 122 3.16 -8.12 -2.86
N VAL A 123 3.59 -7.36 -1.86
CA VAL A 123 4.82 -7.65 -1.09
C VAL A 123 4.76 -9.02 -0.42
N LEU A 124 3.62 -9.39 0.17
CA LEU A 124 3.46 -10.70 0.81
C LEU A 124 3.47 -11.86 -0.17
N GLU A 125 2.92 -11.69 -1.37
CA GLU A 125 2.97 -12.70 -2.44
C GLU A 125 4.42 -12.95 -2.88
N VAL A 126 5.16 -11.88 -3.17
CA VAL A 126 6.58 -11.95 -3.52
C VAL A 126 7.43 -12.55 -2.40
N ALA A 127 7.17 -12.16 -1.14
CA ALA A 127 7.90 -12.69 0.01
C ALA A 127 7.70 -14.20 0.20
N ARG A 128 6.50 -14.73 -0.11
CA ARG A 128 6.27 -16.19 -0.11
C ARG A 128 7.09 -16.90 -1.19
N ALA A 129 7.16 -16.35 -2.39
CA ALA A 129 7.97 -16.90 -3.48
C ALA A 129 9.47 -16.83 -3.15
N CYS A 130 9.94 -15.70 -2.62
CA CYS A 130 11.32 -15.55 -2.14
C CYS A 130 11.68 -16.59 -1.07
N GLY A 131 10.75 -16.86 -0.14
CA GLY A 131 10.90 -17.91 0.88
C GLY A 131 10.98 -19.34 0.33
N ARG A 132 10.49 -19.57 -0.89
CA ARG A 132 10.59 -20.83 -1.62
C ARG A 132 11.84 -20.91 -2.51
N GLY A 133 12.66 -19.88 -2.55
CA GLY A 133 13.91 -19.86 -3.31
C GLY A 133 13.80 -19.33 -4.74
N ALA A 134 12.73 -18.63 -5.09
CA ALA A 134 12.59 -18.00 -6.40
C ALA A 134 13.73 -16.98 -6.65
N GLY A 135 14.26 -16.97 -7.87
CA GLY A 135 15.32 -16.06 -8.30
C GLY A 135 14.85 -14.64 -8.52
N LEU A 136 15.78 -13.70 -8.71
CA LEU A 136 15.46 -12.26 -8.84
C LEU A 136 14.51 -11.96 -10.00
N GLU A 137 14.70 -12.60 -11.15
CA GLU A 137 13.86 -12.41 -12.34
C GLU A 137 12.45 -12.96 -12.13
N ASP A 138 12.32 -14.14 -11.54
CA ASP A 138 11.01 -14.73 -11.21
C ASP A 138 10.27 -13.87 -10.18
N LEU A 139 10.98 -13.35 -9.18
CA LEU A 139 10.39 -12.45 -8.17
C LEU A 139 9.90 -11.14 -8.79
N GLU A 140 10.63 -10.58 -9.76
CA GLU A 140 10.20 -9.40 -10.52
C GLU A 140 8.90 -9.70 -11.29
N GLN A 141 8.85 -10.84 -11.98
CA GLN A 141 7.65 -11.23 -12.75
C GLN A 141 6.45 -11.46 -11.82
N ILE A 142 6.64 -12.19 -10.71
CA ILE A 142 5.59 -12.39 -9.69
C ILE A 142 5.09 -11.05 -9.13
N ALA A 143 5.98 -10.09 -8.90
CA ALA A 143 5.61 -8.76 -8.43
C ALA A 143 4.72 -8.01 -9.45
N ARG A 144 5.09 -8.03 -10.73
CA ARG A 144 4.32 -7.40 -11.82
C ARG A 144 2.95 -8.05 -11.98
N ASP A 145 2.89 -9.38 -11.96
CA ASP A 145 1.63 -10.13 -12.08
C ASP A 145 0.70 -9.87 -10.88
N ALA A 146 1.24 -9.89 -9.67
CA ALA A 146 0.48 -9.55 -8.47
C ALA A 146 -0.03 -8.10 -8.49
N ALA A 147 0.79 -7.14 -8.94
CA ALA A 147 0.40 -5.75 -9.12
C ALA A 147 -0.76 -5.58 -10.11
N GLY A 148 -0.80 -6.36 -11.18
CA GLY A 148 -1.91 -6.38 -12.16
C GLY A 148 -3.21 -7.01 -11.63
N ARG A 149 -3.14 -7.76 -10.54
CA ARG A 149 -4.29 -8.49 -9.95
C ARG A 149 -4.81 -7.87 -8.67
N VAL A 150 -4.06 -6.98 -8.04
CA VAL A 150 -4.46 -6.38 -6.76
C VAL A 150 -5.51 -5.29 -6.95
N GLU A 151 -6.47 -5.25 -6.05
CA GLU A 151 -7.56 -4.28 -6.02
C GLU A 151 -7.63 -3.63 -4.63
N LEU A 152 -8.08 -2.37 -4.60
CA LEU A 152 -8.36 -1.66 -3.37
C LEU A 152 -9.61 -0.80 -3.54
N VAL A 153 -10.51 -0.89 -2.56
CA VAL A 153 -11.68 -0.01 -2.47
C VAL A 153 -11.80 0.49 -1.03
N ALA A 154 -12.09 1.78 -0.87
CA ALA A 154 -12.20 2.40 0.44
C ALA A 154 -13.31 3.45 0.50
N THR A 155 -13.78 3.72 1.71
CA THR A 155 -14.66 4.87 2.00
C THR A 155 -13.86 6.17 1.95
N LEU A 156 -14.57 7.26 1.70
CA LEU A 156 -14.05 8.61 1.69
C LEU A 156 -14.83 9.43 2.73
N ASP A 157 -14.23 9.69 3.88
CA ASP A 157 -14.96 10.38 4.97
C ASP A 157 -14.87 11.90 4.84
N ARG A 158 -13.75 12.43 4.35
CA ARG A 158 -13.51 13.87 4.19
C ARG A 158 -12.79 14.17 2.88
N VAL A 159 -13.50 14.74 1.92
CA VAL A 159 -12.94 15.19 0.64
C VAL A 159 -11.79 16.17 0.85
N ALA A 160 -11.94 17.14 1.76
CA ALA A 160 -10.93 18.15 2.05
C ALA A 160 -9.56 17.62 2.48
N THR A 161 -9.48 16.46 3.15
CA THR A 161 -8.19 15.86 3.53
C THR A 161 -7.47 15.27 2.31
N ILE A 162 -8.22 14.63 1.44
CA ILE A 162 -7.67 14.03 0.20
C ILE A 162 -7.28 15.14 -0.78
N GLU A 163 -8.05 16.21 -0.86
CA GLU A 163 -7.72 17.42 -1.64
C GLU A 163 -6.36 18.00 -1.24
N ARG A 164 -6.15 18.21 0.05
CA ARG A 164 -4.87 18.69 0.59
C ARG A 164 -3.69 17.77 0.28
N SER A 165 -3.93 16.50 0.06
CA SER A 165 -2.88 15.53 -0.32
C SER A 165 -2.30 15.77 -1.71
N GLY A 166 -3.02 16.49 -2.60
CA GLY A 166 -2.65 16.73 -3.99
C GLY A 166 -2.60 15.47 -4.87
N ARG A 167 -3.10 14.33 -4.37
CA ARG A 167 -2.99 13.03 -5.03
C ARG A 167 -4.24 12.57 -5.76
N VAL A 168 -5.33 13.32 -5.62
CA VAL A 168 -6.59 13.05 -6.31
C VAL A 168 -6.79 14.07 -7.42
N PRO A 169 -7.10 13.65 -8.65
CA PRO A 169 -7.33 14.56 -9.76
C PRO A 169 -8.45 15.57 -9.47
N ALA A 170 -8.25 16.83 -9.83
CA ALA A 170 -9.22 17.90 -9.61
C ALA A 170 -10.65 17.60 -10.10
N PRO A 171 -10.90 16.91 -11.23
CA PRO A 171 -12.25 16.51 -11.62
C PRO A 171 -12.94 15.56 -10.64
N VAL A 172 -12.19 14.71 -9.95
CA VAL A 172 -12.71 13.79 -8.94
C VAL A 172 -13.11 14.55 -7.68
N LEU A 173 -12.28 15.52 -7.25
CA LEU A 173 -12.56 16.40 -6.12
C LEU A 173 -13.81 17.24 -6.40
N ALA A 174 -13.85 17.90 -7.55
CA ALA A 174 -15.01 18.72 -7.96
C ALA A 174 -16.32 17.91 -8.05
N ALA A 175 -16.27 16.64 -8.41
CA ALA A 175 -17.43 15.76 -8.40
C ALA A 175 -17.88 15.42 -6.97
N ALA A 176 -16.93 15.21 -6.06
CA ALA A 176 -17.22 14.96 -4.65
C ALA A 176 -17.80 16.20 -3.94
N GLU A 177 -17.30 17.41 -4.25
CA GLU A 177 -17.79 18.70 -3.71
C GLU A 177 -19.21 19.04 -4.15
N ARG A 178 -19.58 18.72 -5.38
CA ARG A 178 -20.96 18.93 -5.88
C ARG A 178 -22.03 18.09 -5.17
N GLY A 179 -21.64 17.27 -4.21
CA GLY A 179 -22.59 16.41 -3.52
C GLY A 179 -23.11 15.25 -4.41
N ASP A 180 -22.42 14.94 -5.49
CA ASP A 180 -22.75 13.84 -6.42
C ASP A 180 -22.65 12.45 -5.76
N GLY A 181 -22.59 12.42 -4.41
CA GLY A 181 -22.72 11.21 -3.61
C GLY A 181 -21.51 10.30 -3.65
N PHE A 182 -20.30 10.84 -3.78
CA PHE A 182 -19.08 10.05 -3.65
C PHE A 182 -18.71 9.88 -2.18
N SER A 183 -18.87 8.67 -1.65
CA SER A 183 -18.40 8.32 -0.31
C SER A 183 -17.43 7.14 -0.32
N ALA A 184 -17.02 6.69 -1.52
CA ALA A 184 -16.05 5.62 -1.69
C ALA A 184 -15.23 5.83 -2.99
N PHE A 185 -14.08 5.19 -3.04
CA PHE A 185 -13.19 5.20 -4.21
C PHE A 185 -12.56 3.84 -4.43
N ARG A 186 -12.19 3.56 -5.68
CA ARG A 186 -11.32 2.46 -6.08
C ARG A 186 -9.94 3.01 -6.39
N PHE A 187 -8.90 2.31 -5.98
CA PHE A 187 -7.54 2.57 -6.39
C PHE A 187 -7.04 1.40 -7.24
N ARG A 188 -6.71 1.68 -8.48
CA ARG A 188 -6.25 0.68 -9.45
C ARG A 188 -5.36 1.34 -10.51
N ASP A 189 -4.32 0.64 -10.94
CA ASP A 189 -3.40 1.07 -12.00
C ASP A 189 -2.85 2.49 -11.79
N GLY A 190 -2.45 2.83 -10.54
CA GLY A 190 -1.94 4.14 -10.19
C GLY A 190 -2.99 5.26 -10.16
N ARG A 191 -4.30 4.95 -10.19
CA ARG A 191 -5.37 5.94 -10.28
C ARG A 191 -6.45 5.77 -9.23
N VAL A 192 -6.90 6.90 -8.70
CA VAL A 192 -8.09 6.98 -7.85
C VAL A 192 -9.33 7.18 -8.73
N MET A 193 -10.29 6.28 -8.62
CA MET A 193 -11.56 6.32 -9.33
C MET A 193 -12.70 6.43 -8.32
N PRO A 194 -13.52 7.50 -8.38
CA PRO A 194 -14.65 7.65 -7.46
C PRO A 194 -15.72 6.58 -7.72
N LEU A 195 -16.33 6.11 -6.63
CA LEU A 195 -17.48 5.22 -6.68
C LEU A 195 -18.72 5.99 -6.24
N ARG A 196 -19.77 5.96 -7.07
CA ARG A 196 -21.06 6.61 -6.74
C ARG A 196 -21.76 5.86 -5.63
N SER A 197 -22.27 6.62 -4.66
CA SER A 197 -22.92 6.08 -3.46
C SER A 197 -24.04 6.97 -2.95
N ALA A 198 -24.68 7.78 -3.81
CA ALA A 198 -25.72 8.73 -3.41
C ALA A 198 -26.78 8.07 -2.53
N GLY A 199 -26.87 8.47 -1.27
CA GLY A 199 -27.83 7.96 -0.30
C GLY A 199 -27.60 6.52 0.17
N VAL A 200 -26.49 5.86 -0.21
CA VAL A 200 -26.14 4.49 0.17
C VAL A 200 -25.06 4.50 1.24
N ASP A 201 -25.14 3.58 2.22
CA ASP A 201 -24.08 3.36 3.20
C ASP A 201 -22.73 3.11 2.52
N PRO A 202 -21.69 3.91 2.78
CA PRO A 202 -20.37 3.75 2.18
C PRO A 202 -19.76 2.35 2.33
N LEU A 203 -20.01 1.68 3.46
CA LEU A 203 -19.56 0.31 3.67
C LEU A 203 -20.29 -0.70 2.75
N ALA A 204 -21.53 -0.46 2.41
CA ALA A 204 -22.25 -1.27 1.42
C ALA A 204 -21.66 -1.08 0.02
N VAL A 205 -21.30 0.16 -0.36
CA VAL A 205 -20.64 0.44 -1.65
C VAL A 205 -19.29 -0.29 -1.75
N VAL A 206 -18.49 -0.28 -0.67
CA VAL A 206 -17.21 -1.00 -0.61
C VAL A 206 -17.44 -2.51 -0.73
N HIS A 207 -18.40 -3.08 0.02
CA HIS A 207 -18.76 -4.49 -0.06
C HIS A 207 -19.20 -4.89 -1.48
N ASP A 208 -20.11 -4.13 -2.09
CA ASP A 208 -20.60 -4.41 -3.44
C ASP A 208 -19.50 -4.34 -4.50
N ALA A 209 -18.59 -3.38 -4.37
CA ALA A 209 -17.45 -3.30 -5.28
C ALA A 209 -16.50 -4.50 -5.11
N TRP A 210 -16.29 -4.97 -3.86
CA TRP A 210 -15.52 -6.17 -3.55
C TRP A 210 -16.15 -7.42 -4.17
N VAL A 211 -17.45 -7.62 -3.99
CA VAL A 211 -18.18 -8.77 -4.58
C VAL A 211 -18.09 -8.76 -6.10
N ARG A 212 -18.40 -7.61 -6.74
CA ARG A 212 -18.41 -7.51 -8.21
C ARG A 212 -17.04 -7.66 -8.87
N SER A 213 -15.97 -7.50 -8.10
CA SER A 213 -14.59 -7.57 -8.64
C SER A 213 -13.83 -8.82 -8.17
N GLY A 214 -14.53 -9.89 -7.81
CA GLY A 214 -13.94 -11.19 -7.46
C GLY A 214 -13.28 -11.22 -6.08
N GLY A 215 -13.73 -10.36 -5.16
CA GLY A 215 -13.24 -10.36 -3.78
C GLY A 215 -13.51 -11.66 -3.03
N PRO A 216 -14.70 -12.29 -3.14
CA PRO A 216 -14.98 -13.58 -2.49
C PRO A 216 -14.04 -14.71 -2.90
N ASP A 217 -13.55 -14.69 -4.15
CA ASP A 217 -12.65 -15.70 -4.71
C ASP A 217 -11.17 -15.31 -4.58
N SER A 218 -10.86 -14.24 -3.84
CA SER A 218 -9.50 -13.73 -3.72
C SER A 218 -8.55 -14.71 -3.03
N SER A 219 -7.31 -14.78 -3.49
CA SER A 219 -6.25 -15.60 -2.88
C SER A 219 -5.72 -15.00 -1.57
N ALA A 220 -5.88 -13.70 -1.40
CA ALA A 220 -5.55 -12.96 -0.18
C ALA A 220 -6.35 -11.66 -0.11
N SER A 221 -6.73 -11.25 1.10
CA SER A 221 -7.44 -10.00 1.36
C SER A 221 -7.07 -9.42 2.71
N CYS A 222 -7.31 -8.12 2.89
CA CYS A 222 -7.22 -7.47 4.20
C CYS A 222 -8.15 -6.25 4.25
N VAL A 223 -8.72 -6.01 5.42
CA VAL A 223 -9.44 -4.78 5.75
C VAL A 223 -8.46 -3.79 6.38
N PHE A 224 -8.57 -2.54 6.06
CA PHE A 224 -7.72 -1.49 6.62
C PHE A 224 -8.51 -0.28 7.10
N HIS A 225 -7.88 0.51 7.98
CA HIS A 225 -8.52 1.72 8.50
C HIS A 225 -7.52 2.79 8.94
N ALA A 226 -7.96 4.05 8.93
CA ALA A 226 -7.27 5.20 9.49
C ALA A 226 -7.98 5.65 10.79
N GLY A 227 -7.56 5.14 11.94
CA GLY A 227 -8.04 5.54 13.26
C GLY A 227 -9.45 5.04 13.66
N VAL A 228 -10.12 4.21 12.85
CA VAL A 228 -11.53 3.79 13.09
C VAL A 228 -11.71 2.26 13.13
N PRO A 229 -11.11 1.55 14.10
CA PRO A 229 -11.12 0.08 14.14
C PRO A 229 -12.53 -0.52 14.27
N GLY A 230 -13.48 0.20 14.86
CA GLY A 230 -14.89 -0.24 14.96
C GLY A 230 -15.55 -0.37 13.58
N ARG A 231 -15.38 0.64 12.71
CA ARG A 231 -15.89 0.61 11.35
C ARG A 231 -15.21 -0.46 10.49
N ALA A 232 -13.91 -0.67 10.69
CA ALA A 232 -13.17 -1.74 9.99
C ALA A 232 -13.71 -3.13 10.38
N ARG A 233 -14.00 -3.37 11.66
CA ARG A 233 -14.66 -4.62 12.11
C ARG A 233 -16.06 -4.79 11.51
N ALA A 234 -16.83 -3.69 11.39
CA ALA A 234 -18.14 -3.72 10.75
C ALA A 234 -18.04 -4.06 9.26
N LEU A 235 -17.06 -3.50 8.54
CA LEU A 235 -16.80 -3.89 7.15
C LEU A 235 -16.40 -5.36 7.05
N ARG A 236 -15.43 -5.82 7.87
CA ARG A 236 -14.99 -7.23 7.87
C ARG A 236 -16.17 -8.20 8.06
N ALA A 237 -17.10 -7.87 8.94
CA ALA A 237 -18.29 -8.70 9.19
C ALA A 237 -19.24 -8.79 7.97
N ARG A 238 -19.17 -7.85 7.04
CA ARG A 238 -19.91 -7.88 5.76
C ARG A 238 -19.19 -8.67 4.66
N LEU A 239 -17.88 -8.87 4.79
CA LEU A 239 -17.06 -9.66 3.88
C LEU A 239 -17.09 -11.15 4.29
N SER A 240 -15.96 -11.85 4.22
CA SER A 240 -15.86 -13.25 4.71
C SER A 240 -15.74 -13.35 6.23
N GLY A 241 -15.41 -12.26 6.92
CA GLY A 241 -15.19 -12.21 8.37
C GLY A 241 -13.81 -12.71 8.83
N THR A 242 -12.98 -13.17 7.90
CA THR A 242 -11.66 -13.77 8.20
C THR A 242 -10.48 -12.84 7.87
N GLU A 243 -10.71 -11.75 7.16
CA GLU A 243 -9.67 -10.82 6.73
C GLU A 243 -8.97 -10.18 7.95
N PRO A 244 -7.63 -10.07 7.92
CA PRO A 244 -6.93 -9.30 8.94
C PRO A 244 -7.33 -7.82 8.86
N VAL A 245 -7.51 -7.19 10.03
CA VAL A 245 -7.77 -5.75 10.14
C VAL A 245 -6.45 -5.05 10.41
N ILE A 246 -6.10 -4.09 9.55
CA ILE A 246 -4.80 -3.43 9.51
C ILE A 246 -4.98 -1.94 9.77
N PRO A 247 -4.35 -1.35 10.79
CA PRO A 247 -4.26 0.09 10.91
C PRO A 247 -3.31 0.66 9.84
N PHE A 248 -3.64 1.83 9.31
CA PHE A 248 -2.71 2.58 8.48
C PHE A 248 -1.54 3.13 9.30
N SER A 249 -0.39 3.26 8.65
CA SER A 249 0.76 3.95 9.22
C SER A 249 0.51 5.47 9.32
N PRO A 250 1.29 6.20 10.13
CA PRO A 250 1.25 7.65 10.18
C PRO A 250 1.36 8.31 8.81
N ALA A 251 2.26 7.85 7.94
CA ALA A 251 2.41 8.38 6.59
C ALA A 251 1.13 8.26 5.77
N MET A 252 0.45 7.11 5.83
CA MET A 252 -0.82 6.93 5.15
C MET A 252 -1.93 7.81 5.73
N ALA A 253 -1.94 7.99 7.05
CA ALA A 253 -2.91 8.86 7.74
C ALA A 253 -2.83 10.31 7.27
N ILE A 254 -1.62 10.83 7.00
CA ILE A 254 -1.41 12.19 6.47
C ILE A 254 -2.12 12.38 5.12
N HIS A 255 -2.12 11.33 4.28
CA HIS A 255 -2.65 11.42 2.92
C HIS A 255 -4.13 11.12 2.79
N THR A 256 -4.65 10.27 3.64
CA THR A 256 -6.06 9.84 3.60
C THR A 256 -6.93 10.55 4.62
N GLY A 257 -6.32 11.10 5.68
CA GLY A 257 -7.01 11.58 6.86
C GLY A 257 -7.58 10.44 7.72
N PRO A 258 -8.05 10.78 8.93
CA PRO A 258 -8.77 9.85 9.79
C PRO A 258 -10.13 9.49 9.18
N GLY A 259 -10.64 8.30 9.51
CA GLY A 259 -11.99 7.85 9.15
C GLY A 259 -12.06 6.88 7.98
N VAL A 260 -11.04 6.83 7.10
CA VAL A 260 -11.01 5.91 5.95
C VAL A 260 -11.07 4.46 6.42
N VAL A 261 -11.91 3.67 5.76
CA VAL A 261 -12.03 2.21 5.90
C VAL A 261 -12.13 1.59 4.53
N GLY A 262 -11.44 0.48 4.31
CA GLY A 262 -11.48 -0.18 3.02
C GLY A 262 -11.05 -1.64 3.09
N VAL A 263 -11.08 -2.27 1.93
CA VAL A 263 -10.60 -3.62 1.69
C VAL A 263 -9.67 -3.63 0.49
N ALA A 264 -8.57 -4.36 0.63
CA ALA A 264 -7.69 -4.73 -0.49
C ALA A 264 -7.74 -6.24 -0.67
N TRP A 265 -7.65 -6.70 -1.91
CA TRP A 265 -7.62 -8.13 -2.22
C TRP A 265 -6.80 -8.41 -3.47
N LEU A 266 -6.29 -9.63 -3.53
CA LEU A 266 -5.53 -10.13 -4.66
C LEU A 266 -6.39 -11.16 -5.40
N ARG A 267 -6.78 -10.83 -6.63
CA ARG A 267 -7.54 -11.76 -7.48
C ARG A 267 -6.72 -13.02 -7.75
N PRO A 268 -7.35 -14.20 -7.95
CA PRO A 268 -6.64 -15.39 -8.36
C PRO A 268 -5.83 -15.14 -9.65
N ALA A 269 -4.74 -15.88 -9.84
CA ALA A 269 -4.09 -15.96 -11.14
C ALA A 269 -5.07 -16.56 -12.17
N ALA A 270 -4.99 -16.14 -13.43
CA ALA A 270 -5.81 -16.73 -14.48
C ALA A 270 -5.44 -18.24 -14.61
N PRO A 271 -6.44 -19.12 -14.81
CA PRO A 271 -6.15 -20.52 -15.06
C PRO A 271 -5.38 -20.64 -16.38
N GLY A 272 -4.11 -21.06 -16.32
CA GLY A 272 -3.23 -21.24 -17.49
C GLY A 272 -1.87 -20.55 -17.39
N GLU A 273 -1.61 -19.68 -16.43
CA GLU A 273 -0.26 -19.23 -16.11
C GLU A 273 0.40 -20.27 -15.19
N PRO A 274 1.58 -20.77 -15.53
CA PRO A 274 2.23 -21.78 -14.70
C PRO A 274 2.54 -21.16 -13.35
N SER A 275 1.83 -21.58 -12.31
CA SER A 275 2.42 -21.59 -10.98
C SER A 275 3.72 -22.35 -11.14
N SER A 276 4.86 -21.69 -11.00
CA SER A 276 6.15 -22.35 -11.03
C SER A 276 6.18 -23.40 -9.92
N GLU A 277 5.65 -24.58 -10.21
CA GLU A 277 5.98 -25.79 -9.48
C GLU A 277 7.44 -26.08 -9.81
N VAL A 278 8.32 -25.49 -9.02
CA VAL A 278 9.72 -25.95 -8.96
C VAL A 278 9.67 -27.23 -8.12
N GLY A 279 9.84 -28.37 -8.82
CA GLY A 279 9.99 -29.69 -8.23
C GLY A 279 11.23 -29.81 -7.35
#